data_906a5ef05fb107a22a0c4f460acdbaf1
#
_entry.id   906a5ef05fb107a22a0c4f460acdbaf1
#
_cell.length_a   1.000
_cell.length_b   1.000
_cell.length_c   1.000
_cell.angle_alpha   90.00
_cell.angle_beta   90.00
_cell.angle_gamma   90.00
#
_symmetry.space_group_name_H-M   'P 1'
#
loop_
_entity.id
_entity.type
_entity.pdbx_description
1 polymer ?
#
loop_
_entity_poly.entity_id
_entity_poly.type
_entity_poly.pdbx_seq_one_letter_code
_entity_poly.pdbx_strand_id
1 'polypeptide(L)'
;MKKFLLVAVLALMATVSVMAKTDGQTYEPVNDLKIVNVWIQDRFHTPDVFPKKDYCHTRARTAVLSNGVVYIARSEVKEAITTAGDTVAQAVIYRLDAATGEELAPLDVTLNGEPYGAFLGVNSIGADNFGHIWIGAYSSEKSAENPFYQLNTETGELTLIATLNKGDNISRIDYFDVMGDITREQAECNIMAPGSQTANVYRWHADQGSDTFEGGFEGDICLVMTSFYPETVTEWSYAPYARMCLGSSEDDMYMGELFYVDGFNSAPALYDVTGSLIDSFEAVESSLHPEAGTNGVAEFNIDGRNFIVYSRAQYAGTGRGCQANICELGEGMSLGGMTKYWQIPADSLGQTSDGGNRVHSFNVEYSQENGSDVVTLLTFKCFNGIGVYKIGKNVSGGGEEPQPLTGDVNGDGVVNVSDVTSLVNKILGDPTYSDTVCDVNADGVVNVSDVTTLVNLILV
;
A
#
# COMPACT_ATOMS: atom_id res chain seq x y z
N MET A 1 53.81 28.21 24.38
CA MET A 1 52.92 27.83 23.30
C MET A 1 52.52 26.39 23.47
N LYS A 2 51.35 26.16 24.10
CA LYS A 2 50.78 24.82 24.29
C LYS A 2 49.87 24.50 23.12
N LYS A 3 50.22 23.49 22.33
CA LYS A 3 49.37 22.95 21.27
C LYS A 3 48.25 22.12 21.91
N PHE A 4 47.01 22.54 21.79
CA PHE A 4 45.85 21.74 22.04
C PHE A 4 45.64 20.76 20.90
N LEU A 5 45.78 19.50 21.17
CA LEU A 5 45.40 18.39 20.27
C LEU A 5 43.91 18.13 20.47
N LEU A 6 43.07 18.54 19.51
CA LEU A 6 41.65 18.23 19.47
C LEU A 6 41.48 16.82 18.92
N VAL A 7 41.23 15.85 19.80
CA VAL A 7 40.86 14.49 19.41
C VAL A 7 39.36 14.51 19.14
N ALA A 8 38.97 14.54 17.87
CA ALA A 8 37.59 14.26 17.47
C ALA A 8 37.33 12.76 17.58
N VAL A 9 36.61 12.37 18.62
CA VAL A 9 36.06 11.02 18.72
C VAL A 9 34.83 10.97 17.79
N LEU A 10 35.02 10.44 16.58
CA LEU A 10 33.89 10.02 15.75
C LEU A 10 33.27 8.80 16.45
N ALA A 11 32.15 8.99 17.13
CA ALA A 11 31.29 7.88 17.53
C ALA A 11 30.62 7.34 16.26
N LEU A 12 31.20 6.29 15.72
CA LEU A 12 30.57 5.47 14.71
C LEU A 12 29.42 4.72 15.44
N MET A 13 28.23 5.30 15.45
CA MET A 13 27.04 4.54 15.79
C MET A 13 26.81 3.58 14.63
N ALA A 14 27.26 2.34 14.81
CA ALA A 14 26.78 1.24 14.01
C ALA A 14 25.27 1.12 14.30
N THR A 15 24.46 1.67 13.43
CA THR A 15 23.05 1.32 13.36
C THR A 15 23.02 -0.15 12.97
N VAL A 16 22.79 -1.02 13.94
CA VAL A 16 22.37 -2.39 13.65
C VAL A 16 21.02 -2.20 12.96
N SER A 17 20.98 -2.28 11.64
CA SER A 17 19.74 -2.34 10.91
C SER A 17 19.06 -3.62 11.38
N VAL A 18 18.02 -3.48 12.17
CA VAL A 18 17.16 -4.61 12.53
C VAL A 18 16.35 -4.89 11.27
N MET A 19 16.79 -5.88 10.50
CA MET A 19 16.01 -6.33 9.34
C MET A 19 14.57 -6.58 9.79
N ALA A 20 13.63 -6.07 9.03
CA ALA A 20 12.23 -6.26 9.34
C ALA A 20 11.91 -7.76 9.33
N LYS A 21 11.14 -8.19 10.30
CA LYS A 21 10.75 -9.59 10.44
C LYS A 21 9.74 -9.93 9.35
N THR A 22 9.84 -11.14 8.80
CA THR A 22 8.79 -11.73 7.98
C THR A 22 7.72 -12.41 8.83
N ASP A 23 6.59 -12.77 8.24
CA ASP A 23 5.54 -13.57 8.91
C ASP A 23 5.96 -15.03 9.20
N GLY A 24 7.13 -15.42 8.69
CA GLY A 24 7.68 -16.76 8.89
C GLY A 24 6.92 -17.87 8.17
N GLN A 25 6.02 -17.49 7.25
CA GLN A 25 5.19 -18.43 6.51
C GLN A 25 5.81 -18.74 5.15
N THR A 26 5.65 -19.97 4.74
CA THR A 26 5.90 -20.40 3.36
C THR A 26 4.56 -20.49 2.65
N TYR A 27 4.43 -19.75 1.58
CA TYR A 27 3.25 -19.78 0.73
C TYR A 27 3.52 -20.69 -0.46
N GLU A 28 2.69 -21.71 -0.64
CA GLU A 28 2.83 -22.59 -1.79
C GLU A 28 2.57 -21.83 -3.09
N PRO A 29 3.40 -22.03 -4.11
CA PRO A 29 3.13 -21.49 -5.44
C PRO A 29 1.80 -21.99 -5.99
N VAL A 30 1.06 -21.12 -6.67
CA VAL A 30 -0.18 -21.49 -7.36
C VAL A 30 0.01 -21.21 -8.86
N ASN A 31 -0.18 -22.24 -9.67
CA ASN A 31 0.22 -22.24 -11.07
C ASN A 31 1.71 -21.89 -11.19
N ASP A 32 2.06 -20.79 -11.86
CA ASP A 32 3.43 -20.32 -12.04
C ASP A 32 3.74 -19.07 -11.18
N LEU A 33 2.81 -18.63 -10.34
CA LEU A 33 2.99 -17.48 -9.45
C LEU A 33 3.39 -17.92 -8.05
N LYS A 34 4.21 -17.10 -7.44
CA LYS A 34 4.63 -17.19 -6.04
C LYS A 34 4.22 -15.92 -5.31
N ILE A 35 4.00 -16.02 -4.02
CA ILE A 35 3.89 -14.88 -3.12
C ILE A 35 4.90 -15.03 -2.00
N VAL A 36 5.55 -13.95 -1.63
CA VAL A 36 6.49 -13.91 -0.51
C VAL A 36 6.18 -12.70 0.39
N ASN A 37 6.27 -12.89 1.69
CA ASN A 37 6.23 -11.77 2.62
C ASN A 37 7.61 -11.11 2.63
N VAL A 38 7.68 -9.83 2.27
CA VAL A 38 8.92 -9.05 2.30
C VAL A 38 9.25 -8.68 3.74
N TRP A 39 8.28 -8.10 4.45
CA TRP A 39 8.35 -7.81 5.88
C TRP A 39 6.95 -7.61 6.46
N ILE A 40 6.87 -7.73 7.79
CA ILE A 40 5.65 -7.49 8.56
C ILE A 40 5.97 -6.80 9.89
N GLN A 41 5.13 -5.86 10.27
CA GLN A 41 5.14 -5.20 11.58
C GLN A 41 3.71 -5.16 12.11
N ASP A 42 3.42 -5.95 13.13
CA ASP A 42 2.06 -6.13 13.62
C ASP A 42 2.02 -6.58 15.08
N ARG A 43 0.81 -6.73 15.61
CA ARG A 43 0.59 -7.19 16.99
C ARG A 43 0.79 -8.68 17.18
N PHE A 44 0.85 -9.45 16.12
CA PHE A 44 0.98 -10.90 16.19
C PHE A 44 2.43 -11.37 16.02
N HIS A 45 3.11 -10.92 14.96
CA HIS A 45 4.49 -11.33 14.64
C HIS A 45 5.55 -10.48 15.35
N THR A 46 5.23 -9.21 15.63
CA THR A 46 6.15 -8.25 16.26
C THR A 46 5.53 -7.59 17.50
N PRO A 47 4.99 -8.37 18.49
CA PRO A 47 4.20 -7.85 19.61
C PRO A 47 5.00 -6.93 20.54
N ASP A 48 6.32 -7.03 20.55
CA ASP A 48 7.21 -6.18 21.36
C ASP A 48 7.64 -4.89 20.64
N VAL A 49 7.42 -4.79 19.34
CA VAL A 49 7.86 -3.69 18.47
C VAL A 49 6.69 -2.85 18.01
N PHE A 50 5.78 -3.42 17.23
CA PHE A 50 4.68 -2.69 16.57
C PHE A 50 3.80 -1.89 17.54
N PRO A 51 3.38 -2.40 18.72
CA PRO A 51 2.57 -1.62 19.66
C PRO A 51 3.23 -0.35 20.19
N LYS A 52 4.55 -0.22 20.04
CA LYS A 52 5.33 0.96 20.47
C LYS A 52 5.52 1.99 19.35
N LYS A 53 5.10 1.66 18.14
CA LYS A 53 5.20 2.58 16.99
C LYS A 53 4.13 3.65 17.06
N ASP A 54 4.50 4.87 16.74
CA ASP A 54 3.58 6.00 16.75
C ASP A 54 2.41 5.83 15.78
N TYR A 55 2.62 5.13 14.67
CA TYR A 55 1.56 4.78 13.72
C TYR A 55 0.70 3.57 14.15
N CYS A 56 1.03 2.86 15.23
CA CYS A 56 0.14 1.90 15.87
C CYS A 56 -0.92 2.65 16.70
N HIS A 57 -1.83 3.31 16.02
CA HIS A 57 -2.82 4.17 16.64
C HIS A 57 -4.16 4.15 15.89
N THR A 58 -5.28 4.31 16.59
CA THR A 58 -6.62 4.31 16.00
C THR A 58 -6.89 5.48 15.04
N ARG A 59 -6.02 6.49 15.03
CA ARG A 59 -6.07 7.64 14.11
C ARG A 59 -5.11 7.49 12.91
N ALA A 60 -4.31 6.45 12.86
CA ALA A 60 -3.61 6.02 11.66
C ALA A 60 -4.57 5.12 10.87
N ARG A 61 -5.43 5.72 10.05
CA ARG A 61 -6.62 5.06 9.50
C ARG A 61 -6.38 4.33 8.20
N THR A 62 -5.49 4.85 7.36
CA THR A 62 -5.14 4.31 6.05
C THR A 62 -3.65 4.40 5.80
N ALA A 63 -3.17 3.55 4.94
CA ALA A 63 -1.80 3.57 4.43
C ALA A 63 -1.81 3.33 2.92
N VAL A 64 -0.76 3.80 2.25
CA VAL A 64 -0.57 3.64 0.81
C VAL A 64 0.89 3.32 0.50
N LEU A 65 1.11 2.61 -0.58
CA LEU A 65 2.42 2.33 -1.17
C LEU A 65 2.59 3.18 -2.43
N SER A 66 3.67 3.93 -2.54
CA SER A 66 4.02 4.68 -3.74
C SER A 66 5.51 4.89 -3.84
N ASN A 67 6.07 4.62 -5.03
CA ASN A 67 7.49 4.79 -5.35
C ASN A 67 8.42 4.10 -4.33
N GLY A 68 8.08 2.87 -3.94
CA GLY A 68 8.86 2.07 -2.99
C GLY A 68 8.80 2.56 -1.55
N VAL A 69 7.89 3.48 -1.22
CA VAL A 69 7.70 4.00 0.14
C VAL A 69 6.26 3.74 0.61
N VAL A 70 6.12 3.25 1.81
CA VAL A 70 4.83 3.14 2.49
C VAL A 70 4.59 4.42 3.30
N TYR A 71 3.44 5.05 3.07
CA TYR A 71 2.99 6.25 3.77
C TYR A 71 1.80 5.92 4.67
N ILE A 72 1.87 6.32 5.93
CA ILE A 72 0.80 6.12 6.92
C ILE A 72 0.40 7.47 7.48
N ALA A 73 -0.82 7.90 7.22
CA ALA A 73 -1.33 9.17 7.72
C ALA A 73 -1.93 9.01 9.12
N ARG A 74 -1.48 9.84 10.07
CA ARG A 74 -2.04 9.90 11.42
C ARG A 74 -2.40 11.34 11.78
N SER A 75 -3.67 11.59 12.08
CA SER A 75 -4.14 12.89 12.56
C SER A 75 -3.85 13.10 14.04
N GLU A 76 -3.75 14.37 14.46
CA GLU A 76 -3.60 14.81 15.87
C GLU A 76 -2.46 14.09 16.62
N VAL A 77 -1.24 14.12 16.03
CA VAL A 77 -0.07 13.47 16.63
C VAL A 77 0.53 14.33 17.72
N LYS A 78 0.64 15.63 17.46
CA LYS A 78 1.29 16.59 18.36
C LYS A 78 0.58 17.94 18.32
N GLU A 79 0.86 18.76 19.32
CA GLU A 79 0.55 20.19 19.30
C GLU A 79 1.67 20.96 18.60
N ALA A 80 1.29 21.93 17.80
CA ALA A 80 2.20 22.83 17.11
C ALA A 80 1.72 24.27 17.24
N ILE A 81 2.62 25.23 17.06
CA ILE A 81 2.33 26.66 17.20
C ILE A 81 2.29 27.27 15.79
N THR A 82 1.20 27.94 15.46
CA THR A 82 1.05 28.69 14.22
C THR A 82 1.90 29.96 14.23
N THR A 83 2.09 30.59 13.09
CA THR A 83 2.76 31.90 12.98
C THR A 83 2.03 33.00 13.74
N ALA A 84 0.70 32.86 13.94
CA ALA A 84 -0.11 33.77 14.77
C ALA A 84 0.05 33.50 16.27
N GLY A 85 0.72 32.40 16.69
CA GLY A 85 0.92 32.03 18.07
C GLY A 85 -0.16 31.12 18.65
N ASP A 86 -1.10 30.62 17.84
CA ASP A 86 -2.14 29.71 18.28
C ASP A 86 -1.62 28.27 18.37
N THR A 87 -2.07 27.53 19.37
CA THR A 87 -1.78 26.10 19.48
C THR A 87 -2.81 25.30 18.70
N VAL A 88 -2.37 24.49 17.77
CA VAL A 88 -3.20 23.63 16.91
C VAL A 88 -2.70 22.20 16.91
N ALA A 89 -3.59 21.25 16.61
CA ALA A 89 -3.19 19.85 16.38
C ALA A 89 -2.54 19.72 15.02
N GLN A 90 -1.47 18.92 14.96
CA GLN A 90 -0.73 18.63 13.72
C GLN A 90 -0.73 17.13 13.42
N ALA A 91 -0.98 16.78 12.18
CA ALA A 91 -0.83 15.43 11.66
C ALA A 91 0.63 15.15 11.27
N VAL A 92 0.94 13.86 11.20
CA VAL A 92 2.23 13.36 10.74
C VAL A 92 2.00 12.24 9.73
N ILE A 93 2.77 12.25 8.66
CA ILE A 93 2.87 11.14 7.72
C ILE A 93 4.11 10.34 8.08
N TYR A 94 3.91 9.13 8.58
CA TYR A 94 4.99 8.18 8.81
C TYR A 94 5.34 7.51 7.49
N ARG A 95 6.63 7.25 7.30
CA ARG A 95 7.16 6.65 6.09
C ARG A 95 8.00 5.44 6.42
N LEU A 96 7.85 4.37 5.63
CA LEU A 96 8.67 3.17 5.74
C LEU A 96 9.19 2.80 4.35
N ASP A 97 10.41 2.36 4.28
CA ASP A 97 10.96 1.76 3.08
C ASP A 97 10.21 0.47 2.75
N ALA A 98 9.68 0.34 1.54
CA ALA A 98 8.85 -0.81 1.16
C ALA A 98 9.65 -2.11 1.01
N ALA A 99 10.95 -2.03 0.74
CA ALA A 99 11.80 -3.21 0.59
C ALA A 99 12.29 -3.76 1.94
N THR A 100 12.46 -2.88 2.94
CA THR A 100 13.08 -3.26 4.22
C THR A 100 12.18 -3.12 5.44
N GLY A 101 11.11 -2.31 5.36
CA GLY A 101 10.27 -1.94 6.50
C GLY A 101 10.94 -0.97 7.49
N GLU A 102 12.10 -0.42 7.15
CA GLU A 102 12.78 0.57 7.98
C GLU A 102 12.03 1.90 7.98
N GLU A 103 12.00 2.57 9.14
CA GLU A 103 11.39 3.88 9.26
C GLU A 103 12.25 4.95 8.60
N LEU A 104 11.64 5.69 7.68
CA LEU A 104 12.20 6.90 7.12
C LEU A 104 11.79 8.12 7.95
N ALA A 105 12.43 9.27 7.74
CA ALA A 105 12.07 10.49 8.44
C ALA A 105 10.58 10.83 8.21
N PRO A 106 9.77 10.99 9.26
CA PRO A 106 8.36 11.33 9.12
C PRO A 106 8.20 12.77 8.60
N LEU A 107 7.04 13.08 8.03
CA LEU A 107 6.70 14.41 7.55
C LEU A 107 5.65 15.05 8.45
N ASP A 108 5.95 16.24 8.94
CA ASP A 108 4.98 17.10 9.61
C ASP A 108 4.04 17.70 8.56
N VAL A 109 2.73 17.52 8.74
CA VAL A 109 1.76 18.02 7.77
C VAL A 109 1.54 19.51 7.97
N THR A 110 1.68 20.27 6.89
CA THR A 110 1.42 21.71 6.84
C THR A 110 0.46 22.06 5.70
N LEU A 111 -0.23 23.19 5.83
CA LEU A 111 -1.08 23.79 4.81
C LEU A 111 -0.86 25.30 4.80
N ASN A 112 -0.45 25.85 3.65
CA ASN A 112 -0.01 27.25 3.51
C ASN A 112 1.10 27.64 4.51
N GLY A 113 2.02 26.70 4.77
CA GLY A 113 3.14 26.89 5.71
C GLY A 113 2.76 26.80 7.19
N GLU A 114 1.49 26.56 7.52
CA GLU A 114 1.00 26.43 8.90
C GLU A 114 0.76 24.96 9.28
N PRO A 115 0.96 24.59 10.56
CA PRO A 115 0.67 23.25 11.04
C PRO A 115 -0.80 22.85 10.76
N TYR A 116 -1.00 21.66 10.20
CA TYR A 116 -2.31 21.16 9.80
C TYR A 116 -2.54 19.72 10.30
N GLY A 117 -3.77 19.38 10.63
CA GLY A 117 -4.11 18.00 10.96
C GLY A 117 -5.00 17.83 12.19
N ALA A 118 -5.92 18.78 12.40
CA ALA A 118 -7.02 18.61 13.35
C ALA A 118 -7.77 17.30 13.10
N PHE A 119 -8.54 16.86 14.07
CA PHE A 119 -9.30 15.61 14.01
C PHE A 119 -10.05 15.47 12.69
N LEU A 120 -9.79 14.36 11.98
CA LEU A 120 -10.36 14.02 10.67
C LEU A 120 -9.99 14.97 9.50
N GLY A 121 -9.17 15.98 9.69
CA GLY A 121 -8.64 16.80 8.60
C GLY A 121 -7.69 16.02 7.67
N VAL A 122 -7.00 15.02 8.23
CA VAL A 122 -6.19 14.02 7.51
C VAL A 122 -6.79 12.65 7.83
N ASN A 123 -7.74 12.20 7.02
CA ASN A 123 -8.53 11.01 7.33
C ASN A 123 -8.20 9.81 6.43
N SER A 124 -8.02 10.03 5.15
CA SER A 124 -7.59 9.02 4.19
C SER A 124 -6.37 9.49 3.41
N ILE A 125 -5.49 8.56 3.09
CA ILE A 125 -4.34 8.76 2.23
C ILE A 125 -4.39 7.73 1.12
N GLY A 126 -3.99 8.11 -0.07
CA GLY A 126 -3.87 7.23 -1.22
C GLY A 126 -2.82 7.73 -2.20
N ALA A 127 -2.58 6.94 -3.23
CA ALA A 127 -1.79 7.32 -4.38
C ALA A 127 -2.64 7.19 -5.65
N ASP A 128 -2.38 8.05 -6.61
CA ASP A 128 -2.94 7.93 -7.95
C ASP A 128 -2.09 6.98 -8.84
N ASN A 129 -2.48 6.82 -10.10
CA ASN A 129 -1.77 5.92 -11.03
C ASN A 129 -0.40 6.45 -11.46
N PHE A 130 -0.07 7.71 -11.15
CA PHE A 130 1.20 8.35 -11.46
C PHE A 130 2.11 8.51 -10.23
N GLY A 131 1.68 7.97 -9.08
CA GLY A 131 2.46 7.95 -7.85
C GLY A 131 2.36 9.21 -7.00
N HIS A 132 1.46 10.15 -7.33
CA HIS A 132 1.19 11.30 -6.48
C HIS A 132 0.41 10.86 -5.24
N ILE A 133 0.82 11.37 -4.08
CA ILE A 133 0.12 11.11 -2.82
C ILE A 133 -0.95 12.17 -2.59
N TRP A 134 -2.14 11.71 -2.25
CA TRP A 134 -3.27 12.56 -1.92
C TRP A 134 -3.78 12.35 -0.51
N ILE A 135 -4.42 13.37 0.04
CA ILE A 135 -5.07 13.36 1.35
C ILE A 135 -6.54 13.72 1.17
N GLY A 136 -7.42 12.86 1.66
CA GLY A 136 -8.85 13.14 1.77
C GLY A 136 -9.23 13.44 3.20
N ALA A 137 -9.95 14.54 3.42
CA ALA A 137 -10.53 14.84 4.71
C ALA A 137 -11.82 14.04 4.94
N TYR A 138 -12.15 13.78 6.20
CA TYR A 138 -13.48 13.29 6.56
C TYR A 138 -14.53 14.34 6.21
N SER A 139 -15.64 13.92 5.62
CA SER A 139 -16.76 14.77 5.37
C SER A 139 -18.01 14.30 6.13
N SER A 140 -18.56 15.15 6.96
CA SER A 140 -19.73 14.82 7.77
C SER A 140 -21.03 14.83 6.94
N GLU A 141 -22.07 14.22 7.51
CA GLU A 141 -23.44 14.29 6.99
C GLU A 141 -24.05 15.71 7.04
N LYS A 142 -23.31 16.70 7.48
CA LYS A 142 -23.77 18.11 7.57
C LYS A 142 -22.99 19.04 6.64
N SER A 143 -21.98 18.54 5.94
CA SER A 143 -21.16 19.33 5.03
C SER A 143 -21.39 18.89 3.60
N ALA A 144 -21.77 19.82 2.75
CA ALA A 144 -21.82 19.60 1.30
C ALA A 144 -20.41 19.58 0.70
N GLU A 145 -19.46 20.26 1.32
CA GLU A 145 -18.10 20.43 0.80
C GLU A 145 -17.10 19.51 1.49
N ASN A 146 -16.10 19.10 0.74
CA ASN A 146 -15.02 18.27 1.21
C ASN A 146 -13.69 18.67 0.54
N PRO A 147 -12.72 19.20 1.29
CA PRO A 147 -11.42 19.54 0.74
C PRO A 147 -10.61 18.29 0.43
N PHE A 148 -9.83 18.36 -0.63
CA PHE A 148 -9.02 17.30 -1.18
C PHE A 148 -7.64 17.84 -1.55
N TYR A 149 -6.57 17.18 -1.11
CA TYR A 149 -5.22 17.72 -1.16
C TYR A 149 -4.23 16.77 -1.82
N GLN A 150 -3.21 17.33 -2.47
CA GLN A 150 -1.98 16.64 -2.81
C GLN A 150 -0.94 16.85 -1.70
N LEU A 151 -0.20 15.81 -1.35
CA LEU A 151 0.91 15.86 -0.39
C LEU A 151 2.24 16.05 -1.12
N ASN A 152 3.01 17.05 -0.72
CA ASN A 152 4.42 17.09 -1.08
C ASN A 152 5.20 16.08 -0.21
N THR A 153 5.76 15.05 -0.84
CA THR A 153 6.41 13.92 -0.16
C THR A 153 7.82 14.24 0.37
N GLU A 154 8.34 15.44 0.10
CA GLU A 154 9.60 15.91 0.64
C GLU A 154 9.41 16.79 1.89
N THR A 155 8.38 17.63 1.87
CA THR A 155 8.20 18.69 2.88
C THR A 155 7.03 18.43 3.84
N GLY A 156 6.04 17.62 3.46
CA GLY A 156 4.78 17.45 4.20
C GLY A 156 3.73 18.54 3.95
N GLU A 157 4.03 19.49 3.05
CA GLU A 157 3.10 20.56 2.68
C GLU A 157 1.94 19.99 1.84
N LEU A 158 0.72 20.42 2.16
CA LEU A 158 -0.49 20.11 1.41
C LEU A 158 -0.81 21.22 0.41
N THR A 159 -1.11 20.83 -0.81
CA THR A 159 -1.68 21.72 -1.82
C THR A 159 -3.15 21.36 -2.03
N LEU A 160 -4.05 22.33 -1.88
CA LEU A 160 -5.48 22.13 -2.16
C LEU A 160 -5.67 21.85 -3.65
N ILE A 161 -6.20 20.67 -3.96
CA ILE A 161 -6.52 20.26 -5.34
C ILE A 161 -7.93 20.72 -5.70
N ALA A 162 -8.90 20.43 -4.82
CA ALA A 162 -10.29 20.76 -5.03
C ALA A 162 -11.04 20.81 -3.69
N THR A 163 -12.13 21.57 -3.68
CA THR A 163 -13.19 21.43 -2.70
C THR A 163 -14.36 20.74 -3.40
N LEU A 164 -14.51 19.44 -3.13
CA LEU A 164 -15.49 18.58 -3.78
C LEU A 164 -16.88 18.87 -3.21
N ASN A 165 -17.90 18.91 -4.07
CA ASN A 165 -19.29 19.16 -3.68
C ASN A 165 -20.12 17.87 -3.81
N LYS A 166 -20.87 17.54 -2.75
CA LYS A 166 -21.77 16.38 -2.70
C LYS A 166 -23.19 16.70 -3.16
N GLY A 167 -23.47 17.95 -3.54
CA GLY A 167 -24.82 18.40 -3.87
C GLY A 167 -25.76 18.40 -2.65
N ASP A 168 -27.06 18.18 -2.89
CA ASP A 168 -28.11 18.23 -1.86
C ASP A 168 -28.23 16.91 -1.07
N ASN A 169 -27.78 15.79 -1.64
CA ASN A 169 -27.87 14.46 -1.01
C ASN A 169 -26.64 14.18 -0.12
N ILE A 170 -26.52 14.95 0.95
CA ILE A 170 -25.33 14.93 1.80
C ILE A 170 -25.30 13.66 2.65
N SER A 171 -24.22 12.87 2.51
CA SER A 171 -23.92 11.77 3.42
C SER A 171 -22.48 11.87 3.93
N ARG A 172 -22.17 11.11 4.97
CA ARG A 172 -20.82 11.05 5.50
C ARG A 172 -19.90 10.30 4.52
N ILE A 173 -18.74 10.87 4.28
CA ILE A 173 -17.65 10.20 3.53
C ILE A 173 -16.49 9.97 4.48
N ASP A 174 -16.02 8.71 4.54
CA ASP A 174 -14.87 8.31 5.33
C ASP A 174 -13.63 8.12 4.45
N TYR A 175 -13.79 7.57 3.25
CA TYR A 175 -12.68 7.16 2.37
C TYR A 175 -12.96 7.51 0.91
N PHE A 176 -11.88 7.62 0.14
CA PHE A 176 -11.87 7.92 -1.27
C PHE A 176 -10.99 6.93 -2.03
N ASP A 177 -11.30 6.75 -3.31
CA ASP A 177 -10.40 6.20 -4.30
C ASP A 177 -10.11 7.24 -5.37
N VAL A 178 -8.92 7.20 -5.96
CA VAL A 178 -8.47 8.08 -7.04
C VAL A 178 -7.92 7.24 -8.17
N MET A 179 -8.36 7.53 -9.38
CA MET A 179 -7.89 6.91 -10.60
C MET A 179 -7.50 7.99 -11.60
N GLY A 180 -6.40 7.75 -12.33
CA GLY A 180 -5.80 8.72 -13.22
C GLY A 180 -4.73 9.57 -12.54
N ASP A 181 -4.60 10.82 -12.93
CA ASP A 181 -3.60 11.78 -12.44
C ASP A 181 -4.26 12.88 -11.61
N ILE A 182 -3.99 12.93 -10.32
CA ILE A 182 -4.56 13.95 -9.44
C ILE A 182 -4.15 15.36 -9.84
N THR A 183 -3.01 15.52 -10.51
CA THR A 183 -2.55 16.81 -11.04
C THR A 183 -3.19 17.15 -12.38
N ARG A 184 -3.75 16.19 -13.08
CA ARG A 184 -4.31 16.27 -14.44
C ARG A 184 -3.29 16.71 -15.49
N GLU A 185 -2.01 16.61 -15.21
CA GLU A 185 -0.96 16.95 -16.16
C GLU A 185 -0.78 15.86 -17.25
N GLN A 186 -0.86 14.60 -16.85
CA GLN A 186 -0.58 13.45 -17.72
C GLN A 186 -1.83 12.70 -18.18
N ALA A 187 -2.90 12.71 -17.36
CA ALA A 187 -4.17 12.04 -17.67
C ALA A 187 -5.34 12.76 -16.99
N GLU A 188 -6.55 12.35 -17.31
CA GLU A 188 -7.76 12.67 -16.56
C GLU A 188 -7.68 12.12 -15.12
N CYS A 189 -8.55 12.62 -14.25
CA CYS A 189 -8.67 12.15 -12.88
C CYS A 189 -10.11 11.87 -12.50
N ASN A 190 -10.35 10.68 -11.96
CA ASN A 190 -11.60 10.32 -11.33
C ASN A 190 -11.38 10.16 -9.81
N ILE A 191 -12.30 10.69 -9.02
CA ILE A 191 -12.35 10.54 -7.57
C ILE A 191 -13.69 9.91 -7.22
N MET A 192 -13.67 8.85 -6.42
CA MET A 192 -14.88 8.13 -6.03
C MET A 192 -14.93 7.95 -4.51
N ALA A 193 -16.11 8.13 -3.93
CA ALA A 193 -16.34 7.96 -2.51
C ALA A 193 -17.73 7.45 -2.20
N PRO A 194 -17.89 6.31 -1.51
CA PRO A 194 -19.18 5.87 -1.05
C PRO A 194 -19.61 6.63 0.22
N GLY A 195 -20.89 6.96 0.28
CA GLY A 195 -21.51 7.56 1.45
C GLY A 195 -21.77 6.53 2.53
N SER A 196 -21.32 6.78 3.76
CA SER A 196 -21.57 5.91 4.91
C SER A 196 -23.04 5.98 5.33
N GLN A 197 -23.65 4.82 5.59
CA GLN A 197 -25.05 4.67 5.97
C GLN A 197 -26.06 5.17 4.91
N THR A 198 -25.69 5.07 3.66
CA THR A 198 -26.54 5.40 2.50
C THR A 198 -26.23 4.44 1.35
N ALA A 199 -27.03 4.52 0.29
CA ALA A 199 -26.77 3.84 -0.99
C ALA A 199 -25.99 4.70 -1.97
N ASN A 200 -25.52 5.88 -1.56
CA ASN A 200 -24.88 6.82 -2.46
C ASN A 200 -23.43 6.49 -2.71
N VAL A 201 -22.99 6.65 -3.95
CA VAL A 201 -21.58 6.75 -4.33
C VAL A 201 -21.42 8.06 -5.09
N TYR A 202 -20.50 8.89 -4.62
CA TYR A 202 -20.16 10.13 -5.29
C TYR A 202 -19.00 9.87 -6.25
N ARG A 203 -19.06 10.44 -7.42
CA ARG A 203 -18.00 10.46 -8.41
C ARG A 203 -17.74 11.89 -8.85
N TRP A 204 -16.49 12.28 -8.89
CA TRP A 204 -16.02 13.54 -9.45
C TRP A 204 -15.01 13.23 -10.55
N HIS A 205 -15.10 13.97 -11.64
CA HIS A 205 -14.24 13.80 -12.81
C HIS A 205 -13.60 15.13 -13.19
N ALA A 206 -12.38 15.08 -13.69
CA ALA A 206 -11.70 16.20 -14.31
C ALA A 206 -10.91 15.70 -15.52
N ASP A 207 -11.15 16.32 -16.68
CA ASP A 207 -10.37 16.08 -17.90
C ASP A 207 -8.90 16.44 -17.70
N GLN A 208 -8.02 15.82 -18.47
CA GLN A 208 -6.62 16.23 -18.54
C GLN A 208 -6.49 17.72 -18.84
N GLY A 209 -5.68 18.42 -18.05
CA GLY A 209 -5.49 19.87 -18.16
C GLY A 209 -6.61 20.74 -17.58
N SER A 210 -7.66 20.16 -17.01
CA SER A 210 -8.72 20.91 -16.35
C SER A 210 -8.30 21.40 -14.97
N ASP A 211 -8.68 22.62 -14.62
CA ASP A 211 -8.49 23.18 -13.27
C ASP A 211 -9.61 22.79 -12.28
N THR A 212 -10.71 22.23 -12.78
CA THR A 212 -11.92 21.96 -12.00
C THR A 212 -12.35 20.50 -12.09
N PHE A 213 -12.90 19.99 -10.99
CA PHE A 213 -13.65 18.73 -10.96
C PHE A 213 -15.13 19.01 -11.13
N GLU A 214 -15.76 18.22 -11.96
CA GLU A 214 -17.21 18.20 -12.13
C GLU A 214 -17.78 16.97 -11.41
N GLY A 215 -18.99 17.09 -10.88
CA GLY A 215 -19.71 15.97 -10.34
C GLY A 215 -20.11 16.03 -8.87
N GLY A 216 -20.08 14.90 -8.21
CA GLY A 216 -20.72 14.69 -6.91
C GLY A 216 -22.16 14.22 -7.09
N PHE A 217 -23.14 14.85 -6.42
CA PHE A 217 -24.55 14.50 -6.56
C PHE A 217 -25.30 15.41 -7.56
N GLU A 218 -24.65 16.39 -8.14
CA GLU A 218 -25.22 17.28 -9.15
C GLU A 218 -25.02 16.68 -10.56
N GLY A 219 -26.14 16.53 -11.28
CA GLY A 219 -26.12 15.90 -12.60
C GLY A 219 -26.05 14.36 -12.52
N ASP A 220 -25.31 13.75 -13.43
CA ASP A 220 -25.27 12.28 -13.61
C ASP A 220 -24.20 11.59 -12.74
N ILE A 221 -23.67 12.23 -11.70
CA ILE A 221 -22.41 11.81 -11.11
C ILE A 221 -22.53 11.30 -9.68
N CYS A 222 -23.66 11.39 -9.02
CA CYS A 222 -23.92 10.58 -7.86
C CYS A 222 -24.74 9.35 -8.23
N LEU A 223 -24.13 8.21 -8.01
CA LEU A 223 -24.75 6.92 -8.27
C LEU A 223 -25.56 6.51 -7.05
N VAL A 224 -26.83 6.16 -7.28
CA VAL A 224 -27.63 5.46 -6.28
C VAL A 224 -27.61 4.00 -6.65
N MET A 225 -26.94 3.18 -5.84
CA MET A 225 -26.81 1.75 -6.11
C MET A 225 -28.17 1.08 -6.15
N THR A 226 -28.39 0.25 -7.15
CA THR A 226 -29.67 -0.43 -7.38
C THR A 226 -29.81 -1.72 -6.59
N SER A 227 -28.69 -2.29 -6.13
CA SER A 227 -28.66 -3.57 -5.44
C SER A 227 -27.44 -3.65 -4.52
N PHE A 228 -27.54 -4.48 -3.48
CA PHE A 228 -26.49 -4.74 -2.51
C PHE A 228 -26.33 -6.24 -2.26
N TYR A 229 -25.12 -6.64 -1.88
CA TYR A 229 -24.86 -7.98 -1.40
C TYR A 229 -24.31 -7.94 0.05
N PRO A 230 -24.83 -8.81 0.94
CA PRO A 230 -25.99 -9.68 0.76
C PRO A 230 -27.30 -8.90 0.58
N GLU A 231 -28.31 -9.51 -0.07
CA GLU A 231 -29.61 -8.86 -0.44
C GLU A 231 -30.35 -8.18 0.74
N THR A 232 -30.03 -8.54 1.96
CA THR A 232 -30.60 -7.94 3.16
C THR A 232 -30.01 -6.58 3.51
N VAL A 233 -28.95 -6.18 2.84
CA VAL A 233 -28.27 -4.88 3.02
C VAL A 233 -28.81 -3.90 2.00
N THR A 234 -29.45 -2.84 2.48
CA THR A 234 -30.02 -1.76 1.63
C THR A 234 -29.20 -0.47 1.65
N GLU A 235 -28.18 -0.43 2.49
CA GLU A 235 -27.28 0.71 2.64
C GLU A 235 -25.94 0.26 3.21
N TRP A 236 -24.85 0.93 2.85
CA TRP A 236 -23.56 0.68 3.50
C TRP A 236 -23.58 1.23 4.91
N SER A 237 -23.15 0.44 5.87
CA SER A 237 -23.10 0.86 7.26
C SER A 237 -21.91 1.82 7.50
N TYR A 238 -20.88 1.37 8.19
CA TYR A 238 -19.73 2.20 8.53
C TYR A 238 -18.55 1.92 7.62
N ALA A 239 -17.74 2.96 7.37
CA ALA A 239 -16.48 2.86 6.64
C ALA A 239 -16.60 2.10 5.31
N PRO A 240 -17.57 2.42 4.43
CA PRO A 240 -17.61 1.84 3.11
C PRO A 240 -16.41 2.32 2.31
N TYR A 241 -15.95 1.51 1.38
CA TYR A 241 -14.83 1.81 0.51
C TYR A 241 -15.19 1.46 -0.94
N ALA A 242 -14.80 2.31 -1.87
CA ALA A 242 -14.90 2.03 -3.29
C ALA A 242 -13.50 1.83 -3.87
N ARG A 243 -13.37 0.97 -4.88
CA ARG A 243 -12.15 0.77 -5.65
C ARG A 243 -12.49 0.71 -7.13
N MET A 244 -12.02 1.70 -7.89
CA MET A 244 -12.19 1.72 -9.34
C MET A 244 -11.29 0.70 -10.02
N CYS A 245 -11.77 0.12 -11.12
CA CYS A 245 -11.03 -0.81 -11.96
C CYS A 245 -10.45 -0.07 -13.15
N LEU A 246 -9.24 -0.44 -13.56
CA LEU A 246 -8.64 0.07 -14.78
C LEU A 246 -9.43 -0.43 -16.00
N GLY A 247 -9.63 0.43 -16.98
CA GLY A 247 -10.24 0.08 -18.26
C GLY A 247 -9.36 -0.85 -19.08
N SER A 248 -9.95 -1.43 -20.12
CA SER A 248 -9.28 -2.40 -20.99
C SER A 248 -8.54 -1.75 -22.17
N SER A 249 -8.77 -0.47 -22.45
CA SER A 249 -8.13 0.31 -23.51
C SER A 249 -7.33 1.47 -22.97
N GLU A 250 -6.32 1.94 -23.71
CA GLU A 250 -5.53 3.12 -23.31
C GLU A 250 -6.38 4.39 -23.28
N ASP A 251 -7.39 4.50 -24.17
CA ASP A 251 -8.26 5.67 -24.26
C ASP A 251 -9.24 5.77 -23.08
N ASP A 252 -9.64 4.63 -22.50
CA ASP A 252 -10.64 4.56 -21.42
C ASP A 252 -10.05 4.08 -20.09
N MET A 253 -8.71 4.01 -19.99
CA MET A 253 -8.02 3.36 -18.86
C MET A 253 -8.38 3.96 -17.50
N TYR A 254 -8.59 5.26 -17.45
CA TYR A 254 -8.83 5.98 -16.21
C TYR A 254 -10.29 6.43 -16.01
N MET A 255 -11.20 6.00 -16.86
CA MET A 255 -12.62 6.38 -16.77
C MET A 255 -13.34 5.81 -15.55
N GLY A 256 -12.77 4.78 -14.93
CA GLY A 256 -13.38 4.15 -13.75
C GLY A 256 -14.78 3.62 -14.02
N GLU A 257 -15.01 3.03 -15.21
CA GLU A 257 -16.33 2.56 -15.66
C GLU A 257 -16.88 1.42 -14.81
N LEU A 258 -15.99 0.63 -14.22
CA LEU A 258 -16.31 -0.42 -13.25
C LEU A 258 -15.64 -0.11 -11.92
N PHE A 259 -16.31 -0.44 -10.84
CA PHE A 259 -15.75 -0.26 -9.50
C PHE A 259 -16.35 -1.26 -8.51
N TYR A 260 -15.51 -1.70 -7.58
CA TYR A 260 -15.96 -2.46 -6.41
C TYR A 260 -16.41 -1.52 -5.32
N VAL A 261 -17.46 -1.92 -4.62
CA VAL A 261 -17.84 -1.30 -3.34
C VAL A 261 -17.97 -2.39 -2.30
N ASP A 262 -17.44 -2.13 -1.13
CA ASP A 262 -17.63 -2.96 0.06
C ASP A 262 -18.02 -2.10 1.28
N GLY A 263 -18.25 -2.74 2.40
CA GLY A 263 -18.59 -2.02 3.62
C GLY A 263 -18.66 -2.95 4.82
N PHE A 264 -18.89 -2.37 5.97
CA PHE A 264 -18.91 -3.06 7.25
C PHE A 264 -19.84 -4.29 7.29
N ASN A 265 -20.92 -4.30 6.54
CA ASN A 265 -21.90 -5.38 6.49
C ASN A 265 -22.22 -5.85 5.06
N SER A 266 -21.32 -5.60 4.13
CA SER A 266 -21.43 -6.10 2.76
C SER A 266 -20.11 -6.71 2.29
N ALA A 267 -20.18 -7.72 1.44
CA ALA A 267 -19.03 -8.22 0.69
C ALA A 267 -18.75 -7.30 -0.50
N PRO A 268 -17.57 -7.38 -1.14
CA PRO A 268 -17.32 -6.66 -2.36
C PRO A 268 -18.35 -6.98 -3.44
N ALA A 269 -18.84 -5.97 -4.11
CA ALA A 269 -19.72 -6.11 -5.25
C ALA A 269 -19.25 -5.17 -6.37
N LEU A 270 -19.33 -5.62 -7.61
CA LEU A 270 -18.89 -4.91 -8.80
C LEU A 270 -20.07 -4.16 -9.41
N TYR A 271 -19.91 -2.88 -9.63
CA TYR A 271 -20.89 -1.99 -10.23
C TYR A 271 -20.31 -1.29 -11.45
N ASP A 272 -21.19 -0.85 -12.35
CA ASP A 272 -20.85 0.10 -13.40
C ASP A 272 -21.18 1.54 -12.98
N VAL A 273 -20.76 2.50 -13.82
CA VAL A 273 -21.00 3.94 -13.58
C VAL A 273 -22.46 4.37 -13.66
N THR A 274 -23.38 3.49 -14.07
CA THR A 274 -24.82 3.75 -14.00
C THR A 274 -25.41 3.36 -12.64
N GLY A 275 -24.61 2.75 -11.75
CA GLY A 275 -25.02 2.21 -10.46
C GLY A 275 -25.66 0.81 -10.57
N SER A 276 -25.54 0.16 -11.73
CA SER A 276 -26.06 -1.21 -11.91
C SER A 276 -25.08 -2.22 -11.35
N LEU A 277 -25.62 -3.22 -10.62
CA LEU A 277 -24.83 -4.36 -10.15
C LEU A 277 -24.41 -5.22 -11.35
N ILE A 278 -23.11 -5.43 -11.50
CA ILE A 278 -22.54 -6.29 -12.55
C ILE A 278 -22.29 -7.71 -11.99
N ASP A 279 -21.68 -7.81 -10.80
CA ASP A 279 -21.41 -9.09 -10.16
C ASP A 279 -21.31 -8.93 -8.63
N SER A 280 -21.51 -10.04 -7.90
CA SER A 280 -21.50 -10.05 -6.44
C SER A 280 -21.03 -11.38 -5.87
N PHE A 281 -20.87 -11.45 -4.55
CA PHE A 281 -20.53 -12.67 -3.86
C PHE A 281 -21.66 -13.70 -3.80
N GLU A 282 -22.85 -13.45 -4.33
CA GLU A 282 -23.97 -14.39 -4.33
C GLU A 282 -23.62 -15.73 -5.01
N ALA A 283 -22.88 -15.65 -6.13
CA ALA A 283 -22.44 -16.82 -6.88
C ALA A 283 -21.08 -17.38 -6.43
N VAL A 284 -20.44 -16.77 -5.45
CA VAL A 284 -19.11 -17.17 -4.95
C VAL A 284 -19.26 -18.38 -4.01
N GLU A 285 -18.28 -19.28 -4.00
CA GLU A 285 -18.21 -20.38 -3.07
C GLU A 285 -18.22 -19.89 -1.61
N SER A 286 -19.05 -20.46 -0.77
CA SER A 286 -19.27 -20.02 0.62
C SER A 286 -18.00 -19.99 1.49
N SER A 287 -17.01 -20.83 1.18
CA SER A 287 -15.71 -20.84 1.86
C SER A 287 -14.89 -19.55 1.65
N LEU A 288 -15.21 -18.79 0.59
CA LEU A 288 -14.56 -17.54 0.21
C LEU A 288 -15.34 -16.32 0.70
N HIS A 289 -16.57 -16.49 1.18
CA HIS A 289 -17.35 -15.37 1.71
C HIS A 289 -16.65 -14.74 2.92
N PRO A 290 -16.61 -13.40 2.99
CA PRO A 290 -16.15 -12.71 4.19
C PRO A 290 -17.15 -12.92 5.33
N GLU A 291 -16.65 -12.97 6.56
CA GLU A 291 -17.49 -13.07 7.75
C GLU A 291 -18.20 -11.74 8.04
N ALA A 292 -19.52 -11.72 7.80
CA ALA A 292 -20.38 -10.55 8.02
C ALA A 292 -19.99 -9.28 7.22
N GLY A 293 -19.32 -9.43 6.08
CA GLY A 293 -18.86 -8.35 5.22
C GLY A 293 -17.37 -8.08 5.32
N THR A 294 -16.94 -7.04 4.64
CA THR A 294 -15.55 -6.61 4.59
C THR A 294 -15.48 -5.08 4.62
N ASN A 295 -14.31 -4.52 4.76
CA ASN A 295 -14.05 -3.09 4.61
C ASN A 295 -12.67 -2.84 4.02
N GLY A 296 -12.40 -3.44 2.90
CA GLY A 296 -11.19 -3.27 2.11
C GLY A 296 -11.12 -4.24 0.95
N VAL A 297 -10.96 -3.70 -0.23
CA VAL A 297 -10.82 -4.41 -1.49
C VAL A 297 -9.79 -3.67 -2.38
N ALA A 298 -9.04 -4.41 -3.17
CA ALA A 298 -8.26 -3.88 -4.27
C ALA A 298 -8.19 -4.91 -5.39
N GLU A 299 -7.88 -4.44 -6.58
CA GLU A 299 -7.66 -5.26 -7.77
C GLU A 299 -6.23 -5.06 -8.27
N PHE A 300 -5.68 -6.07 -8.89
CA PHE A 300 -4.42 -5.98 -9.63
C PHE A 300 -4.37 -6.99 -10.77
N ASN A 301 -3.56 -6.67 -11.77
CA ASN A 301 -3.28 -7.56 -12.90
C ASN A 301 -1.82 -8.02 -12.84
N ILE A 302 -1.57 -9.29 -13.15
CA ILE A 302 -0.23 -9.83 -13.36
C ILE A 302 -0.28 -10.88 -14.47
N ASP A 303 0.61 -10.79 -15.43
CA ASP A 303 0.66 -11.69 -16.61
C ASP A 303 -0.70 -11.79 -17.36
N GLY A 304 -1.45 -10.69 -17.45
CA GLY A 304 -2.76 -10.65 -18.11
C GLY A 304 -3.89 -11.35 -17.33
N ARG A 305 -3.68 -11.70 -16.09
CA ARG A 305 -4.67 -12.29 -15.18
C ARG A 305 -5.10 -11.27 -14.14
N ASN A 306 -6.40 -11.16 -13.90
CA ASN A 306 -6.96 -10.23 -12.93
C ASN A 306 -7.14 -10.90 -11.57
N PHE A 307 -6.74 -10.22 -10.54
CA PHE A 307 -6.83 -10.66 -9.15
C PHE A 307 -7.59 -9.64 -8.32
N ILE A 308 -8.31 -10.15 -7.33
CA ILE A 308 -8.91 -9.36 -6.26
C ILE A 308 -8.26 -9.73 -4.92
N VAL A 309 -7.96 -8.72 -4.11
CA VAL A 309 -7.62 -8.89 -2.70
C VAL A 309 -8.69 -8.23 -1.86
N TYR A 310 -9.21 -8.92 -0.85
CA TYR A 310 -10.25 -8.41 0.03
C TYR A 310 -10.12 -8.93 1.45
N SER A 311 -10.59 -8.13 2.40
CA SER A 311 -10.60 -8.47 3.83
C SER A 311 -11.53 -9.65 4.11
N ARG A 312 -11.10 -10.61 4.93
CA ARG A 312 -11.88 -11.83 5.24
C ARG A 312 -13.03 -11.61 6.23
N ALA A 313 -13.02 -10.52 6.96
CA ALA A 313 -14.09 -10.15 7.87
C ALA A 313 -14.07 -8.66 8.18
N GLN A 314 -15.23 -8.16 8.59
CA GLN A 314 -15.36 -6.75 9.00
C GLN A 314 -14.64 -6.44 10.32
N TYR A 315 -14.55 -7.40 11.24
CA TYR A 315 -13.97 -7.17 12.57
C TYR A 315 -12.53 -7.65 12.67
N ALA A 316 -11.68 -6.79 13.14
CA ALA A 316 -10.32 -7.16 13.53
C ALA A 316 -10.29 -8.11 14.74
N GLY A 317 -11.25 -8.00 15.67
CA GLY A 317 -11.28 -8.75 16.92
C GLY A 317 -11.38 -10.26 16.79
N THR A 318 -11.78 -10.79 15.64
CA THR A 318 -11.79 -12.25 15.37
C THR A 318 -10.45 -12.75 14.79
N GLY A 319 -9.52 -11.86 14.46
CA GLY A 319 -8.32 -12.15 13.68
C GLY A 319 -8.57 -12.19 12.18
N ARG A 320 -9.70 -12.69 11.72
CA ARG A 320 -10.05 -12.78 10.30
C ARG A 320 -10.18 -11.40 9.62
N GLY A 321 -10.63 -10.37 10.35
CA GLY A 321 -10.69 -9.00 9.88
C GLY A 321 -9.33 -8.34 9.66
N CYS A 322 -8.23 -9.02 10.00
CA CYS A 322 -6.86 -8.63 9.73
C CYS A 322 -6.16 -9.59 8.77
N GLN A 323 -6.92 -10.42 8.09
CA GLN A 323 -6.49 -11.32 7.02
C GLN A 323 -7.16 -10.91 5.72
N ALA A 324 -6.51 -11.20 4.60
CA ALA A 324 -7.09 -11.00 3.27
C ALA A 324 -7.01 -12.27 2.44
N ASN A 325 -8.00 -12.50 1.60
CA ASN A 325 -7.91 -13.48 0.52
C ASN A 325 -7.38 -12.78 -0.73
N ILE A 326 -6.53 -13.48 -1.48
CA ILE A 326 -6.10 -13.13 -2.82
C ILE A 326 -6.65 -14.20 -3.75
N CYS A 327 -7.51 -13.79 -4.68
CA CYS A 327 -8.18 -14.68 -5.61
C CYS A 327 -7.97 -14.20 -7.05
N GLU A 328 -7.70 -15.12 -7.97
CA GLU A 328 -7.78 -14.86 -9.40
C GLU A 328 -9.26 -14.78 -9.80
N LEU A 329 -9.66 -13.73 -10.49
CA LEU A 329 -11.01 -13.54 -11.00
C LEU A 329 -11.31 -14.52 -12.15
N GLY A 330 -12.56 -14.90 -12.31
CA GLY A 330 -12.99 -15.69 -13.46
C GLY A 330 -12.95 -14.89 -14.77
N GLU A 331 -13.28 -15.56 -15.87
CA GLU A 331 -13.38 -14.93 -17.19
C GLU A 331 -14.31 -13.70 -17.13
N GLY A 332 -13.89 -12.59 -17.73
CA GLY A 332 -14.64 -11.34 -17.73
C GLY A 332 -14.69 -10.67 -16.34
N MET A 333 -13.68 -10.87 -15.50
CA MET A 333 -13.58 -10.34 -14.13
C MET A 333 -14.65 -10.90 -13.16
N SER A 334 -15.19 -12.08 -13.46
CA SER A 334 -16.26 -12.68 -12.65
C SER A 334 -15.82 -13.04 -11.23
N LEU A 335 -16.56 -12.54 -10.23
CA LEU A 335 -16.43 -12.93 -8.84
C LEU A 335 -16.89 -14.38 -8.63
N GLY A 336 -18.01 -14.80 -9.27
CA GLY A 336 -18.53 -16.15 -9.17
C GLY A 336 -17.59 -17.23 -9.67
N GLY A 337 -16.70 -16.88 -10.61
CA GLY A 337 -15.69 -17.77 -11.18
C GLY A 337 -14.32 -17.70 -10.49
N MET A 338 -14.17 -16.94 -9.41
CA MET A 338 -12.86 -16.72 -8.79
C MET A 338 -12.28 -17.97 -8.14
N THR A 339 -10.95 -18.04 -8.19
CA THR A 339 -10.16 -19.11 -7.56
C THR A 339 -9.21 -18.53 -6.52
N LYS A 340 -9.28 -19.02 -5.29
CA LYS A 340 -8.38 -18.58 -4.22
C LYS A 340 -6.96 -19.05 -4.49
N TYR A 341 -6.03 -18.11 -4.45
CA TYR A 341 -4.60 -18.38 -4.51
C TYR A 341 -4.01 -18.39 -3.11
N TRP A 342 -4.14 -17.29 -2.37
CA TRP A 342 -3.52 -17.18 -1.05
C TRP A 342 -4.42 -16.49 -0.03
N GLN A 343 -4.02 -16.61 1.21
CA GLN A 343 -4.49 -15.81 2.33
C GLN A 343 -3.31 -15.15 3.00
N ILE A 344 -3.37 -13.84 3.21
CA ILE A 344 -2.30 -13.04 3.80
C ILE A 344 -2.79 -12.21 5.00
N PRO A 345 -1.98 -12.10 6.08
CA PRO A 345 -1.01 -13.15 6.42
C PRO A 345 -1.73 -14.48 6.62
N ALA A 346 -1.00 -15.58 6.62
CA ALA A 346 -1.60 -16.91 6.79
C ALA A 346 -2.34 -17.03 8.13
N ASP A 347 -1.87 -16.33 9.16
CA ASP A 347 -2.48 -16.26 10.50
C ASP A 347 -3.20 -14.92 10.75
N SER A 348 -2.56 -13.84 11.23
CA SER A 348 -3.22 -12.55 11.47
C SER A 348 -2.23 -11.42 11.68
N LEU A 349 -2.58 -10.19 11.29
CA LEU A 349 -1.87 -8.98 11.70
C LEU A 349 -2.14 -8.64 13.18
N GLY A 350 -3.26 -9.06 13.74
CA GLY A 350 -3.67 -8.79 15.10
C GLY A 350 -5.14 -9.07 15.33
N GLN A 351 -5.61 -8.87 16.54
CA GLN A 351 -6.99 -9.20 16.95
C GLN A 351 -7.65 -8.09 17.76
N THR A 352 -7.08 -6.87 17.78
CA THR A 352 -7.72 -5.79 18.54
C THR A 352 -8.85 -5.14 17.77
N SER A 353 -9.97 -4.94 18.43
CA SER A 353 -11.15 -4.28 17.85
C SER A 353 -11.05 -2.76 17.78
N ASP A 354 -10.00 -2.15 18.35
CA ASP A 354 -9.86 -0.68 18.38
C ASP A 354 -9.82 -0.05 16.96
N GLY A 355 -9.31 -0.77 15.98
CA GLY A 355 -9.34 -0.39 14.56
C GLY A 355 -10.34 -1.20 13.73
N GLY A 356 -11.28 -1.92 14.36
CA GLY A 356 -12.08 -2.96 13.72
C GLY A 356 -12.93 -2.45 12.54
N ASN A 357 -13.56 -1.31 12.68
CA ASN A 357 -14.40 -0.71 11.66
C ASN A 357 -13.66 0.33 10.80
N ARG A 358 -12.33 0.24 10.71
CA ARG A 358 -11.54 1.03 9.76
C ARG A 358 -11.29 0.22 8.50
N VAL A 359 -11.05 0.91 7.40
CA VAL A 359 -10.70 0.22 6.15
C VAL A 359 -9.47 -0.67 6.34
N HIS A 360 -9.45 -1.81 5.69
CA HIS A 360 -8.26 -2.61 5.50
C HIS A 360 -7.62 -2.13 4.20
N SER A 361 -6.61 -1.29 4.30
CA SER A 361 -5.98 -0.71 3.12
C SER A 361 -5.18 -1.77 2.37
N PHE A 362 -5.45 -1.88 1.09
CA PHE A 362 -4.65 -2.61 0.13
C PHE A 362 -4.21 -1.64 -0.95
N ASN A 363 -2.94 -1.73 -1.32
CA ASN A 363 -2.40 -0.93 -2.41
C ASN A 363 -1.30 -1.72 -3.11
N VAL A 364 -1.15 -1.50 -4.40
CA VAL A 364 -0.22 -2.25 -5.23
C VAL A 364 0.70 -1.32 -6.02
N GLU A 365 1.93 -1.76 -6.23
CA GLU A 365 2.87 -1.21 -7.20
C GLU A 365 3.33 -2.29 -8.16
N TYR A 366 3.56 -1.89 -9.39
CA TYR A 366 4.03 -2.75 -10.45
C TYR A 366 5.51 -2.51 -10.72
N SER A 367 6.26 -3.58 -10.87
CA SER A 367 7.68 -3.54 -11.22
C SER A 367 8.06 -4.76 -12.04
N GLN A 368 9.30 -4.82 -12.47
CA GLN A 368 9.87 -6.02 -13.09
C GLN A 368 11.10 -6.49 -12.32
N GLU A 369 11.15 -7.78 -12.00
CA GLU A 369 12.31 -8.41 -11.40
C GLU A 369 12.70 -9.65 -12.24
N ASN A 370 13.97 -9.78 -12.56
CA ASN A 370 14.48 -10.91 -13.35
C ASN A 370 13.69 -11.15 -14.67
N GLY A 371 13.23 -10.06 -15.32
CA GLY A 371 12.49 -10.12 -16.57
C GLY A 371 11.06 -10.64 -16.46
N SER A 372 10.49 -10.64 -15.26
CA SER A 372 9.10 -11.02 -14.98
C SER A 372 8.38 -9.90 -14.27
N ASP A 373 7.08 -9.77 -14.50
CA ASP A 373 6.22 -8.82 -13.80
C ASP A 373 6.15 -9.19 -12.32
N VAL A 374 6.18 -8.16 -11.48
CA VAL A 374 6.06 -8.26 -10.02
C VAL A 374 5.06 -7.24 -9.53
N VAL A 375 4.15 -7.70 -8.69
CA VAL A 375 3.25 -6.86 -7.91
C VAL A 375 3.75 -6.79 -6.48
N THR A 376 4.05 -5.60 -5.99
CA THR A 376 4.28 -5.34 -4.57
C THR A 376 2.97 -4.93 -3.94
N LEU A 377 2.48 -5.72 -2.98
CA LEU A 377 1.19 -5.54 -2.31
C LEU A 377 1.39 -5.10 -0.87
N LEU A 378 0.87 -3.94 -0.53
CA LEU A 378 0.71 -3.45 0.84
C LEU A 378 -0.59 -3.99 1.44
N THR A 379 -0.53 -4.45 2.69
CA THR A 379 -1.70 -4.69 3.54
C THR A 379 -1.53 -3.90 4.84
N PHE A 380 -2.52 -3.10 5.19
CA PHE A 380 -2.53 -2.31 6.43
C PHE A 380 -3.89 -2.36 7.10
N LYS A 381 -3.93 -2.81 8.34
CA LYS A 381 -5.10 -2.72 9.19
C LYS A 381 -4.81 -1.83 10.38
N CYS A 382 -5.55 -0.71 10.47
CA CYS A 382 -5.44 0.28 11.54
C CYS A 382 -5.30 -0.38 12.91
N PHE A 383 -4.29 0.05 13.69
CA PHE A 383 -3.99 -0.42 15.05
C PHE A 383 -3.57 -1.90 15.17
N ASN A 384 -3.65 -2.69 14.11
CA ASN A 384 -3.31 -4.12 14.13
C ASN A 384 -1.98 -4.44 13.47
N GLY A 385 -1.72 -3.90 12.30
CA GLY A 385 -0.45 -4.18 11.62
C GLY A 385 -0.39 -3.74 10.17
N ILE A 386 0.79 -3.94 9.64
CA ILE A 386 1.18 -3.61 8.28
C ILE A 386 2.11 -4.71 7.74
N GLY A 387 1.95 -5.08 6.49
CA GLY A 387 2.81 -6.04 5.80
C GLY A 387 2.97 -5.69 4.34
N VAL A 388 4.12 -6.05 3.78
CA VAL A 388 4.42 -5.93 2.36
C VAL A 388 4.72 -7.31 1.81
N TYR A 389 4.13 -7.61 0.67
CA TYR A 389 4.26 -8.87 -0.05
C TYR A 389 4.66 -8.60 -1.49
N LYS A 390 5.37 -9.54 -2.10
CA LYS A 390 5.64 -9.56 -3.54
C LYS A 390 4.98 -10.77 -4.17
N ILE A 391 4.38 -10.56 -5.34
CA ILE A 391 3.72 -11.59 -6.14
C ILE A 391 4.36 -11.57 -7.53
N GLY A 392 4.77 -12.73 -8.02
CA GLY A 392 5.39 -12.87 -9.34
C GLY A 392 5.94 -14.27 -9.57
N LYS A 393 6.47 -14.54 -10.77
CA LYS A 393 7.06 -15.84 -11.09
C LYS A 393 8.40 -16.06 -10.40
N ASN A 394 9.21 -15.03 -10.32
CA ASN A 394 10.61 -15.07 -9.88
C ASN A 394 10.86 -14.19 -8.65
N VAL A 395 9.86 -14.06 -7.77
CA VAL A 395 10.03 -13.28 -6.54
C VAL A 395 10.81 -14.04 -5.48
N SER A 396 11.66 -13.32 -4.75
CA SER A 396 12.37 -13.79 -3.55
C SER A 396 11.91 -13.05 -2.31
N GLY A 397 11.86 -13.74 -1.19
CA GLY A 397 11.35 -13.19 0.07
C GLY A 397 12.37 -12.34 0.83
N GLY A 398 11.87 -11.36 1.63
CA GLY A 398 12.69 -10.52 2.49
C GLY A 398 13.40 -11.23 3.66
N GLY A 399 13.21 -12.55 3.82
CA GLY A 399 13.90 -13.39 4.81
C GLY A 399 14.90 -14.38 4.22
N GLU A 400 14.93 -14.53 2.91
CA GLU A 400 16.06 -15.12 2.24
C GLU A 400 17.09 -14.01 2.08
N GLU A 401 18.29 -14.18 2.65
CA GLU A 401 19.47 -13.44 2.21
C GLU A 401 19.40 -13.42 0.68
N PRO A 402 19.51 -12.25 0.01
CA PRO A 402 19.59 -12.23 -1.45
C PRO A 402 20.60 -13.30 -1.82
N GLN A 403 20.19 -14.33 -2.59
CA GLN A 403 21.17 -15.31 -3.07
C GLN A 403 22.26 -14.45 -3.70
N PRO A 404 23.47 -14.47 -3.18
CA PRO A 404 24.52 -13.59 -3.67
C PRO A 404 24.55 -13.75 -5.18
N LEU A 405 24.42 -12.65 -5.92
CA LEU A 405 24.60 -12.68 -7.37
C LEU A 405 25.89 -13.43 -7.62
N THR A 406 25.84 -14.52 -8.37
CA THR A 406 27.05 -15.29 -8.65
C THR A 406 28.10 -14.35 -9.20
N GLY A 407 29.18 -14.14 -8.42
CA GLY A 407 30.22 -13.18 -8.74
C GLY A 407 30.14 -11.81 -8.04
N ASP A 408 29.09 -11.49 -7.32
CA ASP A 408 29.02 -10.32 -6.43
C ASP A 408 29.69 -10.67 -5.08
N VAL A 409 31.00 -10.58 -5.06
CA VAL A 409 31.82 -10.98 -3.92
C VAL A 409 31.79 -9.94 -2.81
N ASN A 410 31.64 -8.67 -3.15
CA ASN A 410 31.61 -7.57 -2.19
C ASN A 410 30.19 -7.27 -1.65
N GLY A 411 29.13 -7.83 -2.25
CA GLY A 411 27.76 -7.69 -1.80
C GLY A 411 27.14 -6.32 -2.13
N ASP A 412 27.66 -5.60 -3.14
CA ASP A 412 27.14 -4.27 -3.52
C ASP A 412 25.99 -4.33 -4.53
N GLY A 413 25.59 -5.53 -4.95
CA GLY A 413 24.49 -5.79 -5.90
C GLY A 413 24.88 -5.67 -7.38
N VAL A 414 26.17 -5.46 -7.70
CA VAL A 414 26.67 -5.28 -9.07
C VAL A 414 27.91 -6.14 -9.31
N VAL A 415 27.87 -7.10 -10.23
CA VAL A 415 29.05 -7.90 -10.60
C VAL A 415 29.97 -7.09 -11.52
N ASN A 416 31.13 -6.68 -11.00
CA ASN A 416 32.07 -5.83 -11.70
C ASN A 416 33.55 -6.05 -11.24
N VAL A 417 34.46 -5.21 -11.68
CA VAL A 417 35.91 -5.33 -11.35
C VAL A 417 36.20 -5.21 -9.85
N SER A 418 35.34 -4.56 -9.06
CA SER A 418 35.49 -4.47 -7.61
C SER A 418 35.39 -5.84 -6.94
N ASP A 419 34.56 -6.75 -7.49
CA ASP A 419 34.38 -8.11 -7.01
C ASP A 419 35.62 -8.96 -7.30
N VAL A 420 36.23 -8.78 -8.47
CA VAL A 420 37.51 -9.40 -8.79
C VAL A 420 38.57 -9.04 -7.76
N THR A 421 38.63 -7.76 -7.36
CA THR A 421 39.57 -7.29 -6.35
C THR A 421 39.26 -7.91 -4.99
N SER A 422 38.00 -8.00 -4.61
CA SER A 422 37.54 -8.62 -3.35
C SER A 422 37.88 -10.13 -3.31
N LEU A 423 37.64 -10.85 -4.40
CA LEU A 423 37.96 -12.25 -4.54
C LEU A 423 39.49 -12.51 -4.48
N VAL A 424 40.27 -11.68 -5.12
CA VAL A 424 41.74 -11.77 -5.04
C VAL A 424 42.22 -11.53 -3.60
N ASN A 425 41.66 -10.55 -2.88
CA ASN A 425 42.00 -10.30 -1.48
C ASN A 425 41.66 -11.52 -0.62
N LYS A 426 40.48 -12.14 -0.84
CA LYS A 426 40.09 -13.38 -0.17
C LYS A 426 41.13 -14.50 -0.38
N ILE A 427 41.54 -14.72 -1.61
CA ILE A 427 42.56 -15.73 -1.95
C ILE A 427 43.91 -15.43 -1.27
N LEU A 428 44.22 -14.16 -1.06
CA LEU A 428 45.44 -13.69 -0.36
C LEU A 428 45.29 -13.75 1.18
N GLY A 429 44.15 -14.18 1.70
CA GLY A 429 43.92 -14.41 3.12
C GLY A 429 43.07 -13.39 3.85
N ASP A 430 42.35 -12.51 3.15
CA ASP A 430 41.39 -11.62 3.75
C ASP A 430 40.15 -12.41 4.23
N PRO A 431 39.80 -12.37 5.52
CA PRO A 431 38.66 -13.12 6.06
C PRO A 431 37.30 -12.44 5.85
N THR A 432 37.25 -11.26 5.22
CA THR A 432 36.06 -10.43 5.09
C THR A 432 34.92 -11.13 4.37
N TYR A 433 35.23 -11.91 3.34
CA TYR A 433 34.24 -12.56 2.48
C TYR A 433 34.15 -14.07 2.76
N SER A 434 32.91 -14.62 2.68
CA SER A 434 32.70 -16.06 2.91
C SER A 434 33.20 -16.93 1.73
N ASP A 435 33.58 -18.15 2.00
CA ASP A 435 34.02 -19.08 0.95
C ASP A 435 32.89 -19.37 -0.05
N THR A 436 31.63 -19.41 0.44
CA THR A 436 30.46 -19.70 -0.39
C THR A 436 30.23 -18.63 -1.48
N VAL A 437 30.49 -17.34 -1.18
CA VAL A 437 30.33 -16.22 -2.14
C VAL A 437 31.53 -16.19 -3.10
N CYS A 438 32.70 -16.61 -2.63
CA CYS A 438 33.96 -16.57 -3.37
C CYS A 438 34.17 -17.75 -4.30
N ASP A 439 33.47 -18.88 -4.07
CA ASP A 439 33.47 -20.07 -4.95
C ASP A 439 32.51 -19.82 -6.13
N VAL A 440 32.97 -19.00 -7.07
CA VAL A 440 32.17 -18.52 -8.21
C VAL A 440 31.86 -19.61 -9.22
N ASN A 441 32.75 -20.63 -9.34
CA ASN A 441 32.58 -21.75 -10.24
C ASN A 441 31.88 -22.95 -9.59
N ALA A 442 31.57 -22.87 -8.28
CA ALA A 442 30.93 -23.92 -7.47
C ALA A 442 31.69 -25.28 -7.46
N ASP A 443 33.03 -25.25 -7.49
CA ASP A 443 33.85 -26.48 -7.42
C ASP A 443 34.22 -26.85 -5.97
N GLY A 444 33.86 -26.05 -4.99
CA GLY A 444 34.10 -26.23 -3.56
C GLY A 444 35.45 -25.70 -3.07
N VAL A 445 36.23 -25.00 -3.90
CA VAL A 445 37.57 -24.50 -3.56
C VAL A 445 37.79 -23.09 -4.06
N VAL A 446 37.90 -22.12 -3.17
CA VAL A 446 38.19 -20.73 -3.55
C VAL A 446 39.62 -20.57 -4.01
N ASN A 447 39.82 -20.31 -5.29
CA ASN A 447 41.13 -20.18 -5.93
C ASN A 447 41.11 -19.31 -7.21
N VAL A 448 42.20 -19.32 -7.98
CA VAL A 448 42.34 -18.50 -9.21
C VAL A 448 41.34 -18.90 -10.32
N SER A 449 40.77 -20.12 -10.28
CA SER A 449 39.74 -20.54 -11.25
C SER A 449 38.47 -19.70 -11.07
N ASP A 450 38.13 -19.31 -9.84
CA ASP A 450 36.97 -18.44 -9.53
C ASP A 450 37.18 -17.05 -10.08
N VAL A 451 38.41 -16.52 -9.96
CA VAL A 451 38.76 -15.23 -10.58
C VAL A 451 38.55 -15.27 -12.09
N THR A 452 38.97 -16.38 -12.74
CA THR A 452 38.79 -16.53 -14.19
C THR A 452 37.30 -16.60 -14.56
N THR A 453 36.52 -17.34 -13.77
CA THR A 453 35.07 -17.46 -13.96
C THR A 453 34.38 -16.09 -13.78
N LEU A 454 34.73 -15.37 -12.73
CA LEU A 454 34.21 -14.03 -12.47
C LEU A 454 34.54 -13.03 -13.57
N VAL A 455 35.78 -13.01 -14.04
CA VAL A 455 36.18 -12.14 -15.17
C VAL A 455 35.36 -12.45 -16.42
N ASN A 456 35.12 -13.74 -16.70
CA ASN A 456 34.29 -14.14 -17.84
C ASN A 456 32.83 -13.70 -17.68
N LEU A 457 32.25 -13.69 -16.46
CA LEU A 457 30.93 -13.19 -16.18
C LEU A 457 30.81 -11.67 -16.42
N ILE A 458 31.89 -10.94 -16.15
CA ILE A 458 31.90 -9.45 -16.32
C ILE A 458 32.07 -9.07 -17.82
N LEU A 459 32.67 -9.93 -18.64
CA LEU A 459 32.95 -9.60 -20.03
C LEU A 459 31.84 -10.02 -21.02
N VAL A 460 30.78 -10.67 -20.56
CA VAL A 460 29.59 -11.04 -21.34
C VAL A 460 28.52 -9.98 -21.22
#